data_cbadcf8016083f8133338ae6d3b031cb
#
_entry.id   cbadcf8016083f8133338ae6d3b031cb
#
_cell.length_a   1.000
_cell.length_b   1.000
_cell.length_c   1.000
_cell.angle_alpha   90.00
_cell.angle_beta   90.00
_cell.angle_gamma   90.00
#
_symmetry.space_group_name_H-M   'P 1'
#
loop_
_entity.id
_entity.type
_entity.pdbx_description
1 polymer ?
#
loop_
_entity_poly.entity_id
_entity_poly.type
_entity_poly.pdbx_seq_one_letter_code
_entity_poly.pdbx_strand_id
1 'polypeptide(L)'
;MTQPRLMRGSIGRYARQESSGAAAVEFAIILPLLAALLLGGYEAARVILTYRKLCDVTAQLASIASQEDTPTLQATLQGDMGAASQVMYPNTTTGLTLIMSEIDVAGNGAVTVGWSEGWVSGSVNESVAHAQGSTWSSLPSSMINSNFVTMSGSDCSASSSATCYSYILVESSYTYHAVIGGNYVGYTIPMNDQVYFPPRNEAAIECDDATNSAESANEAYC
;
A
#
# COMPACT_ATOMS: atom_id res chain seq x y z
N MET A 1 21.62 -90.90 28.01
CA MET A 1 20.37 -90.46 27.41
C MET A 1 20.38 -88.95 27.45
N THR A 2 20.70 -88.30 26.33
CA THR A 2 20.85 -86.80 26.21
C THR A 2 19.68 -86.27 25.40
N GLN A 3 18.83 -85.44 26.02
CA GLN A 3 17.71 -84.82 25.32
C GLN A 3 18.18 -83.61 24.51
N PRO A 4 17.67 -83.40 23.32
CA PRO A 4 17.94 -82.16 22.53
C PRO A 4 17.10 -80.99 23.05
N ARG A 5 17.73 -79.88 23.40
CA ARG A 5 17.15 -78.58 23.65
C ARG A 5 16.60 -78.00 22.36
N LEU A 6 15.28 -77.86 22.27
CA LEU A 6 14.64 -77.16 21.18
C LEU A 6 14.91 -75.64 21.35
N MET A 7 15.60 -75.01 20.42
CA MET A 7 15.73 -73.57 20.26
C MET A 7 14.37 -73.02 19.85
N ARG A 8 13.67 -72.43 20.84
CA ARG A 8 12.46 -71.61 20.61
C ARG A 8 12.93 -70.18 20.61
N GLY A 9 13.36 -69.71 19.48
CA GLY A 9 13.96 -68.39 19.37
C GLY A 9 13.41 -67.58 18.23
N SER A 10 12.66 -66.49 18.57
CA SER A 10 12.72 -65.20 17.90
C SER A 10 12.08 -64.96 16.54
N ILE A 11 10.93 -65.55 16.22
CA ILE A 11 10.13 -65.12 15.04
C ILE A 11 9.28 -63.88 15.36
N GLY A 12 9.00 -63.59 16.65
CA GLY A 12 8.11 -62.48 17.04
C GLY A 12 8.73 -61.08 17.02
N ARG A 13 10.05 -60.93 16.83
CA ARG A 13 10.69 -59.60 16.81
C ARG A 13 10.75 -58.95 15.42
N TYR A 14 10.73 -59.75 14.37
CA TYR A 14 10.79 -59.21 12.99
C TYR A 14 9.45 -58.59 12.53
N ALA A 15 8.31 -59.15 12.97
CA ALA A 15 7.00 -58.65 12.59
C ALA A 15 6.66 -57.25 13.18
N ARG A 16 7.31 -56.85 14.28
CA ARG A 16 7.11 -55.51 14.88
C ARG A 16 7.93 -54.42 14.20
N GLN A 17 8.95 -54.81 13.45
CA GLN A 17 9.83 -53.87 12.76
C GLN A 17 9.29 -53.50 11.37
N GLU A 18 8.48 -54.36 10.74
CA GLU A 18 7.86 -54.09 9.43
C GLU A 18 6.74 -53.06 9.51
N SER A 19 5.98 -53.02 10.59
CA SER A 19 4.88 -52.03 10.75
C SER A 19 5.39 -50.60 10.97
N SER A 20 6.60 -50.42 11.53
CA SER A 20 7.21 -49.09 11.66
C SER A 20 7.75 -48.55 10.33
N GLY A 21 8.16 -49.42 9.41
CA GLY A 21 8.56 -49.05 8.08
C GLY A 21 7.40 -48.58 7.19
N ALA A 22 6.26 -49.27 7.28
CA ALA A 22 5.04 -48.85 6.54
C ALA A 22 4.54 -47.48 6.97
N ALA A 23 4.46 -47.18 8.25
CA ALA A 23 4.09 -45.86 8.77
C ALA A 23 5.07 -44.76 8.34
N ALA A 24 6.35 -45.05 8.26
CA ALA A 24 7.36 -44.10 7.77
C ALA A 24 7.16 -43.74 6.28
N VAL A 25 6.82 -44.74 5.46
CA VAL A 25 6.54 -44.54 4.02
C VAL A 25 5.24 -43.73 3.84
N GLU A 26 4.17 -44.04 4.57
CA GLU A 26 2.91 -43.27 4.55
C GLU A 26 3.16 -41.81 4.93
N PHE A 27 3.91 -41.57 6.01
CA PHE A 27 4.27 -40.21 6.42
C PHE A 27 5.11 -39.48 5.37
N ALA A 28 6.07 -40.17 4.75
CA ALA A 28 6.94 -39.60 3.72
C ALA A 28 6.17 -39.12 2.47
N ILE A 29 5.05 -39.79 2.15
CA ILE A 29 4.18 -39.39 1.02
C ILE A 29 3.32 -38.18 1.39
N ILE A 30 2.84 -38.09 2.62
CA ILE A 30 1.98 -36.98 3.10
C ILE A 30 2.79 -35.73 3.43
N LEU A 31 4.03 -35.89 3.90
CA LEU A 31 4.88 -34.78 4.34
C LEU A 31 5.05 -33.66 3.30
N PRO A 32 5.34 -33.94 2.01
CA PRO A 32 5.46 -32.89 1.00
C PRO A 32 4.17 -32.09 0.82
N LEU A 33 3.01 -32.76 0.88
CA LEU A 33 1.71 -32.08 0.78
C LEU A 33 1.46 -31.17 1.98
N LEU A 34 1.72 -31.67 3.20
CA LEU A 34 1.58 -30.86 4.42
C LEU A 34 2.56 -29.67 4.41
N ALA A 35 3.79 -29.89 3.99
CA ALA A 35 4.78 -28.82 3.86
C ALA A 35 4.33 -27.76 2.83
N ALA A 36 3.82 -28.17 1.68
CA ALA A 36 3.30 -27.25 0.67
C ALA A 36 2.12 -26.42 1.18
N LEU A 37 1.19 -27.05 1.92
CA LEU A 37 0.05 -26.34 2.53
C LEU A 37 0.51 -25.36 3.63
N LEU A 38 1.47 -25.76 4.46
CA LEU A 38 2.00 -24.89 5.52
C LEU A 38 2.73 -23.68 4.93
N LEU A 39 3.61 -23.89 3.98
CA LEU A 39 4.40 -22.84 3.36
C LEU A 39 3.51 -21.92 2.50
N GLY A 40 2.59 -22.49 1.73
CA GLY A 40 1.63 -21.72 0.94
C GLY A 40 0.67 -20.91 1.81
N GLY A 41 0.18 -21.47 2.91
CA GLY A 41 -0.66 -20.77 3.88
C GLY A 41 0.08 -19.62 4.57
N TYR A 42 1.36 -19.83 4.94
CA TYR A 42 2.19 -18.79 5.50
C TYR A 42 2.40 -17.62 4.52
N GLU A 43 2.71 -17.93 3.25
CA GLU A 43 2.90 -16.91 2.22
C GLU A 43 1.61 -16.13 1.96
N ALA A 44 0.48 -16.81 1.84
CA ALA A 44 -0.82 -16.17 1.66
C ALA A 44 -1.16 -15.22 2.82
N ALA A 45 -0.90 -15.63 4.06
CA ALA A 45 -1.09 -14.77 5.22
C ALA A 45 -0.21 -13.51 5.16
N ARG A 46 1.04 -13.63 4.74
CA ARG A 46 1.94 -12.49 4.58
C ARG A 46 1.47 -11.50 3.51
N VAL A 47 1.00 -11.99 2.37
CA VAL A 47 0.42 -11.17 1.30
C VAL A 47 -0.73 -10.33 1.85
N ILE A 48 -1.68 -10.96 2.54
CA ILE A 48 -2.85 -10.29 3.11
C ILE A 48 -2.44 -9.23 4.16
N LEU A 49 -1.49 -9.56 5.04
CA LEU A 49 -1.00 -8.62 6.05
C LEU A 49 -0.26 -7.44 5.43
N THR A 50 0.51 -7.66 4.38
CA THR A 50 1.20 -6.58 3.66
C THR A 50 0.20 -5.66 2.96
N TYR A 51 -0.83 -6.21 2.31
CA TYR A 51 -1.89 -5.41 1.68
C TYR A 51 -2.64 -4.56 2.71
N ARG A 52 -3.00 -5.12 3.86
CA ARG A 52 -3.63 -4.34 4.95
C ARG A 52 -2.76 -3.18 5.40
N LYS A 53 -1.45 -3.41 5.56
CA LYS A 53 -0.52 -2.33 5.90
C LYS A 53 -0.45 -1.25 4.83
N LEU A 54 -0.51 -1.62 3.56
CA LEU A 54 -0.56 -0.66 2.46
C LEU A 54 -1.81 0.23 2.58
N CYS A 55 -2.99 -0.38 2.79
CA CYS A 55 -4.23 0.37 3.02
C CYS A 55 -4.14 1.27 4.28
N ASP A 56 -3.50 0.78 5.34
CA ASP A 56 -3.29 1.59 6.56
C ASP A 56 -2.38 2.79 6.31
N VAL A 57 -1.30 2.63 5.53
CA VAL A 57 -0.42 3.73 5.10
C VAL A 57 -1.20 4.77 4.31
N THR A 58 -1.96 4.34 3.30
CA THR A 58 -2.77 5.23 2.45
C THR A 58 -3.77 6.03 3.28
N ALA A 59 -4.52 5.36 4.15
CA ALA A 59 -5.53 6.00 4.99
C ALA A 59 -4.92 6.96 6.04
N GLN A 60 -3.80 6.58 6.65
CA GLN A 60 -3.13 7.43 7.64
C GLN A 60 -2.54 8.67 6.98
N LEU A 61 -1.87 8.53 5.84
CA LEU A 61 -1.32 9.66 5.11
C LEU A 61 -2.43 10.63 4.68
N ALA A 62 -3.53 10.13 4.12
CA ALA A 62 -4.68 10.96 3.77
C ALA A 62 -5.31 11.64 4.98
N SER A 63 -5.37 10.95 6.12
CA SER A 63 -5.88 11.53 7.36
C SER A 63 -4.98 12.64 7.91
N ILE A 64 -3.66 12.50 7.83
CA ILE A 64 -2.70 13.51 8.26
C ILE A 64 -2.80 14.71 7.32
N ALA A 65 -2.65 14.51 6.03
CA ALA A 65 -2.71 15.56 5.02
C ALA A 65 -4.03 16.35 5.06
N SER A 66 -5.14 15.69 5.35
CA SER A 66 -6.45 16.38 5.45
C SER A 66 -6.58 17.30 6.68
N GLN A 67 -5.63 17.26 7.61
CA GLN A 67 -5.61 18.08 8.83
C GLN A 67 -4.61 19.22 8.77
N GLU A 68 -3.79 19.27 7.72
CA GLU A 68 -2.84 20.35 7.53
C GLU A 68 -3.57 21.69 7.34
N ASP A 69 -2.94 22.75 7.83
CA ASP A 69 -3.42 24.11 7.67
C ASP A 69 -2.83 24.73 6.40
N THR A 70 -3.59 25.57 5.73
CA THR A 70 -3.18 26.26 4.50
C THR A 70 -2.42 27.57 4.82
N PRO A 71 -1.32 27.89 4.14
CA PRO A 71 -0.58 27.04 3.19
C PRO A 71 0.32 26.04 3.90
N THR A 72 0.35 24.79 3.38
CA THR A 72 1.21 23.73 3.92
C THR A 72 2.53 23.73 3.18
N LEU A 73 3.65 23.63 3.92
CA LEU A 73 4.97 23.55 3.31
C LEU A 73 5.19 22.17 2.67
N GLN A 74 5.71 22.15 1.46
CA GLN A 74 6.12 20.94 0.74
C GLN A 74 6.95 19.99 1.64
N ALA A 75 7.91 20.56 2.40
CA ALA A 75 8.73 19.76 3.31
C ALA A 75 7.93 19.03 4.40
N THR A 76 6.77 19.58 4.83
CA THR A 76 5.86 18.93 5.78
C THR A 76 5.21 17.73 5.13
N LEU A 77 4.63 17.90 3.94
CA LEU A 77 4.00 16.81 3.19
C LEU A 77 4.98 15.67 2.90
N GLN A 78 6.21 16.00 2.52
CA GLN A 78 7.27 15.02 2.31
C GLN A 78 7.67 14.29 3.62
N GLY A 79 7.68 15.02 4.74
CA GLY A 79 7.89 14.48 6.08
C GLY A 79 6.80 13.48 6.46
N ASP A 80 5.55 13.79 6.18
CA ASP A 80 4.39 12.94 6.45
C ASP A 80 4.43 11.66 5.63
N MET A 81 4.80 11.75 4.35
CA MET A 81 5.01 10.56 3.50
C MET A 81 6.12 9.66 4.05
N GLY A 82 7.22 10.25 4.51
CA GLY A 82 8.30 9.54 5.17
C GLY A 82 7.86 8.86 6.47
N ALA A 83 7.07 9.54 7.30
CA ALA A 83 6.54 8.99 8.54
C ALA A 83 5.53 7.86 8.27
N ALA A 84 4.60 8.07 7.35
CA ALA A 84 3.59 7.07 6.96
C ALA A 84 4.24 5.79 6.43
N SER A 85 5.34 5.90 5.70
CA SER A 85 6.07 4.75 5.17
C SER A 85 6.57 3.78 6.25
N GLN A 86 6.78 4.26 7.50
CA GLN A 86 7.20 3.42 8.63
C GLN A 86 6.13 2.40 9.04
N VAL A 87 4.88 2.63 8.72
CA VAL A 87 3.77 1.68 8.97
C VAL A 87 4.00 0.36 8.22
N MET A 88 4.74 0.39 7.12
CA MET A 88 5.10 -0.83 6.37
C MET A 88 6.00 -1.80 7.14
N TYR A 89 6.68 -1.36 8.20
CA TYR A 89 7.53 -2.26 8.99
C TYR A 89 6.78 -3.54 9.42
N PRO A 90 7.36 -4.74 9.33
CA PRO A 90 8.76 -5.09 8.98
C PRO A 90 9.02 -5.25 7.48
N ASN A 91 8.08 -4.91 6.59
CA ASN A 91 8.36 -4.88 5.17
C ASN A 91 9.28 -3.70 4.84
N THR A 92 10.11 -3.85 3.83
CA THR A 92 10.97 -2.76 3.37
C THR A 92 10.14 -1.73 2.61
N THR A 93 10.60 -0.48 2.59
CA THR A 93 10.01 0.58 1.76
C THR A 93 10.44 0.48 0.29
N THR A 94 11.37 -0.43 -0.03
CA THR A 94 11.78 -0.69 -1.41
C THR A 94 10.59 -1.15 -2.24
N GLY A 95 10.31 -0.45 -3.33
CA GLY A 95 9.15 -0.71 -4.18
C GLY A 95 7.82 -0.15 -3.64
N LEU A 96 7.86 0.64 -2.55
CA LEU A 96 6.73 1.45 -2.12
C LEU A 96 6.76 2.78 -2.88
N THR A 97 5.66 3.12 -3.51
CA THR A 97 5.41 4.44 -4.09
C THR A 97 4.20 5.03 -3.40
N LEU A 98 4.31 6.27 -2.98
CA LEU A 98 3.22 7.08 -2.44
C LEU A 98 3.08 8.32 -3.32
N ILE A 99 1.84 8.68 -3.64
CA ILE A 99 1.52 9.92 -4.33
C ILE A 99 0.42 10.58 -3.52
N MET A 100 0.62 11.85 -3.20
CA MET A 100 -0.37 12.66 -2.51
C MET A 100 -0.70 13.84 -3.41
N SER A 101 -1.99 14.08 -3.62
CA SER A 101 -2.46 15.10 -4.53
C SER A 101 -3.67 15.79 -3.98
N GLU A 102 -3.82 17.07 -4.27
CA GLU A 102 -5.08 17.77 -4.16
C GLU A 102 -5.85 17.65 -5.46
N ILE A 103 -7.12 17.33 -5.35
CA ILE A 103 -8.04 17.17 -6.48
C ILE A 103 -9.13 18.23 -6.34
N ASP A 104 -9.12 19.21 -7.23
CA ASP A 104 -10.07 20.30 -7.27
C ASP A 104 -11.28 19.95 -8.10
N VAL A 105 -12.46 20.24 -7.57
CA VAL A 105 -13.73 20.07 -8.27
C VAL A 105 -14.37 21.42 -8.45
N ALA A 106 -14.39 21.92 -9.67
CA ALA A 106 -15.01 23.17 -10.01
C ALA A 106 -16.55 23.06 -10.04
N GLY A 107 -17.25 24.18 -9.87
CA GLY A 107 -18.71 24.23 -9.87
C GLY A 107 -19.37 23.79 -11.20
N ASN A 108 -18.62 23.77 -12.29
CA ASN A 108 -19.06 23.23 -13.58
C ASN A 108 -18.85 21.71 -13.72
N GLY A 109 -18.32 21.06 -12.69
CA GLY A 109 -18.01 19.63 -12.67
C GLY A 109 -16.66 19.26 -13.28
N ALA A 110 -15.83 20.24 -13.67
CA ALA A 110 -14.46 19.97 -14.06
C ALA A 110 -13.64 19.54 -12.85
N VAL A 111 -12.79 18.55 -13.03
CA VAL A 111 -11.92 17.99 -11.98
C VAL A 111 -10.49 18.09 -12.44
N THR A 112 -9.65 18.75 -11.64
CA THR A 112 -8.24 18.99 -11.95
C THR A 112 -7.35 18.69 -10.75
N VAL A 113 -6.07 18.48 -10.99
CA VAL A 113 -5.06 18.34 -9.95
C VAL A 113 -4.62 19.73 -9.50
N GLY A 114 -4.80 20.07 -8.25
CA GLY A 114 -4.32 21.32 -7.66
C GLY A 114 -2.81 21.29 -7.47
N TRP A 115 -2.32 20.33 -6.72
CA TRP A 115 -0.89 20.01 -6.54
C TRP A 115 -0.70 18.52 -6.38
N SER A 116 0.54 18.05 -6.50
CA SER A 116 0.86 16.63 -6.31
C SER A 116 2.32 16.44 -5.89
N GLU A 117 2.51 15.59 -4.89
CA GLU A 117 3.80 15.17 -4.37
C GLU A 117 4.01 13.69 -4.52
N GLY A 118 5.23 13.27 -4.88
CA GLY A 118 5.59 11.88 -5.10
C GLY A 118 6.74 11.41 -4.19
N TRP A 119 6.66 10.17 -3.73
CA TRP A 119 7.65 9.53 -2.88
C TRP A 119 7.87 8.08 -3.32
N VAL A 120 9.13 7.68 -3.50
CA VAL A 120 9.48 6.33 -3.98
C VAL A 120 10.62 5.76 -3.14
N SER A 121 10.41 4.59 -2.58
CA SER A 121 11.46 3.78 -1.95
C SER A 121 12.32 4.50 -0.91
N GLY A 122 11.76 5.46 -0.18
CA GLY A 122 12.48 6.17 0.90
C GLY A 122 12.92 7.59 0.55
N SER A 123 12.58 8.10 -0.63
CA SER A 123 12.94 9.44 -1.06
C SER A 123 11.85 10.11 -1.89
N VAL A 124 11.84 11.43 -1.84
CA VAL A 124 11.00 12.26 -2.70
C VAL A 124 11.32 11.97 -4.17
N ASN A 125 10.28 11.85 -4.97
CA ASN A 125 10.41 11.64 -6.42
C ASN A 125 9.22 12.25 -7.15
N GLU A 126 9.37 13.47 -7.58
CA GLU A 126 8.34 14.24 -8.29
C GLU A 126 7.96 13.64 -9.67
N SER A 127 8.82 12.78 -10.23
CA SER A 127 8.53 12.17 -11.53
C SER A 127 7.32 11.21 -11.52
N VAL A 128 6.86 10.79 -10.34
CA VAL A 128 5.67 9.96 -10.17
C VAL A 128 4.44 10.78 -9.81
N ALA A 129 4.61 12.04 -9.43
CA ALA A 129 3.52 12.97 -9.11
C ALA A 129 2.68 13.30 -10.35
N HIS A 130 1.44 13.70 -10.13
CA HIS A 130 0.55 14.13 -11.20
C HIS A 130 0.86 15.58 -11.59
N ALA A 131 0.74 15.90 -12.86
CA ALA A 131 0.98 17.26 -13.32
C ALA A 131 -0.12 18.21 -12.81
N GLN A 132 0.27 19.33 -12.22
CA GLN A 132 -0.65 20.37 -11.77
C GLN A 132 -1.53 20.89 -12.94
N GLY A 133 -2.79 21.12 -12.68
CA GLY A 133 -3.77 21.55 -13.69
C GLY A 133 -4.21 20.45 -14.65
N SER A 134 -3.67 19.26 -14.56
CA SER A 134 -4.11 18.13 -15.42
C SER A 134 -5.53 17.70 -15.02
N THR A 135 -6.29 17.23 -16.02
CA THR A 135 -7.64 16.72 -15.79
C THR A 135 -7.61 15.40 -15.06
N TRP A 136 -8.37 15.30 -13.97
CA TRP A 136 -8.52 14.07 -13.19
C TRP A 136 -9.86 13.38 -13.51
N SER A 137 -9.82 12.15 -14.01
CA SER A 137 -11.02 11.42 -14.45
C SER A 137 -11.46 10.29 -13.51
N SER A 138 -10.65 9.97 -12.50
CA SER A 138 -10.91 8.82 -11.62
C SER A 138 -11.72 9.14 -10.37
N LEU A 139 -12.16 10.41 -10.19
CA LEU A 139 -13.01 10.78 -9.06
C LEU A 139 -14.39 10.13 -9.20
N PRO A 140 -14.89 9.41 -8.18
CA PRO A 140 -16.22 8.85 -8.20
C PRO A 140 -17.29 9.91 -8.44
N SER A 141 -18.24 9.66 -9.34
CA SER A 141 -19.29 10.61 -9.69
C SER A 141 -20.17 11.03 -8.50
N SER A 142 -20.26 10.20 -7.47
CA SER A 142 -20.91 10.52 -6.21
C SER A 142 -20.22 11.64 -5.43
N MET A 143 -18.94 11.85 -5.65
CA MET A 143 -18.16 12.93 -5.03
C MET A 143 -18.25 14.24 -5.81
N ILE A 144 -18.53 14.19 -7.11
CA ILE A 144 -18.69 15.39 -7.95
C ILE A 144 -20.01 16.12 -7.67
N ASN A 145 -21.00 15.44 -7.14
CA ASN A 145 -22.36 15.96 -6.97
C ASN A 145 -22.77 16.13 -5.50
N SER A 146 -21.82 16.32 -4.62
CA SER A 146 -22.10 16.39 -3.19
C SER A 146 -22.54 17.79 -2.75
N ASN A 147 -23.47 17.85 -1.82
CA ASN A 147 -23.83 19.05 -1.08
C ASN A 147 -22.73 19.48 -0.10
N PHE A 148 -21.47 19.33 -0.48
CA PHE A 148 -20.38 19.80 0.36
C PHE A 148 -20.34 21.31 0.38
N VAL A 149 -19.87 21.86 1.51
CA VAL A 149 -19.80 23.29 1.77
C VAL A 149 -19.07 23.95 0.61
N THR A 150 -19.84 24.73 -0.11
CA THR A 150 -19.35 25.51 -1.25
C THR A 150 -18.43 26.58 -0.73
N MET A 151 -17.20 26.57 -1.21
CA MET A 151 -16.26 27.62 -0.93
C MET A 151 -16.33 28.69 -1.97
N SER A 152 -16.29 29.90 -1.49
CA SER A 152 -16.15 31.11 -2.31
C SER A 152 -14.70 31.57 -2.13
N GLY A 153 -13.83 31.14 -3.02
CA GLY A 153 -12.42 31.52 -2.99
C GLY A 153 -11.80 31.49 -4.39
N SER A 154 -10.76 32.28 -4.56
CA SER A 154 -10.05 32.54 -5.81
C SER A 154 -9.22 31.37 -6.32
N ASP A 155 -9.20 30.26 -5.62
CA ASP A 155 -8.13 29.28 -5.64
C ASP A 155 -8.45 27.99 -6.43
N CYS A 156 -9.66 27.86 -6.91
CA CYS A 156 -9.97 26.90 -7.96
C CYS A 156 -9.72 27.53 -9.32
N SER A 157 -8.49 27.52 -9.75
CA SER A 157 -7.98 27.98 -11.04
C SER A 157 -8.81 29.05 -11.77
N ALA A 158 -8.41 30.27 -11.58
CA ALA A 158 -8.36 31.39 -12.55
C ALA A 158 -9.54 31.66 -13.46
N SER A 159 -10.78 31.32 -13.13
CA SER A 159 -11.90 31.96 -13.79
C SER A 159 -13.17 31.87 -12.97
N SER A 160 -13.41 32.96 -12.22
CA SER A 160 -14.73 33.46 -11.79
C SER A 160 -15.60 32.57 -10.91
N SER A 161 -15.86 33.07 -9.71
CA SER A 161 -17.09 32.85 -8.90
C SER A 161 -17.74 31.48 -8.86
N ALA A 162 -17.03 30.45 -9.19
CA ALA A 162 -17.50 29.06 -9.11
C ALA A 162 -17.19 28.54 -7.70
N THR A 163 -18.21 28.08 -7.02
CA THR A 163 -18.08 27.28 -5.81
C THR A 163 -17.27 26.03 -6.14
N CYS A 164 -16.13 25.88 -5.52
CA CYS A 164 -15.31 24.69 -5.67
C CYS A 164 -15.02 24.02 -4.32
N TYR A 165 -14.64 22.81 -4.36
CA TYR A 165 -14.22 22.02 -3.20
C TYR A 165 -13.08 21.11 -3.63
N SER A 166 -12.23 20.76 -2.68
CA SER A 166 -11.11 19.88 -2.97
C SER A 166 -11.18 18.59 -2.17
N TYR A 167 -10.41 17.62 -2.62
CA TYR A 167 -10.15 16.36 -1.92
C TYR A 167 -8.65 16.12 -1.90
N ILE A 168 -8.17 15.58 -0.80
CA ILE A 168 -6.85 14.99 -0.75
C ILE A 168 -6.95 13.56 -1.27
N LEU A 169 -6.28 13.27 -2.36
CA LEU A 169 -6.08 11.95 -2.91
C LEU A 169 -4.74 11.42 -2.44
N VAL A 170 -4.75 10.24 -1.87
CA VAL A 170 -3.52 9.48 -1.64
C VAL A 170 -3.60 8.18 -2.40
N GLU A 171 -2.58 7.95 -3.21
CA GLU A 171 -2.37 6.72 -3.95
C GLU A 171 -1.13 6.02 -3.41
N SER A 172 -1.22 4.73 -3.26
CA SER A 172 -0.09 3.91 -2.85
C SER A 172 0.07 2.70 -3.77
N SER A 173 1.30 2.35 -4.06
CA SER A 173 1.60 1.10 -4.74
C SER A 173 2.79 0.42 -4.09
N TYR A 174 2.74 -0.90 -4.03
CA TYR A 174 3.78 -1.72 -3.46
C TYR A 174 3.95 -3.01 -4.25
N THR A 175 5.19 -3.38 -4.53
CA THR A 175 5.51 -4.67 -5.15
C THR A 175 5.95 -5.66 -4.08
N TYR A 176 5.05 -6.57 -3.73
CA TYR A 176 5.36 -7.65 -2.80
C TYR A 176 6.23 -8.71 -3.46
N HIS A 177 7.31 -9.08 -2.79
CA HIS A 177 8.20 -10.17 -3.20
C HIS A 177 7.96 -11.38 -2.29
N ALA A 178 7.62 -12.53 -2.89
CA ALA A 178 7.41 -13.75 -2.15
C ALA A 178 8.68 -14.16 -1.38
N VAL A 179 8.54 -14.51 -0.10
CA VAL A 179 9.66 -14.91 0.76
C VAL A 179 10.07 -16.35 0.47
N ILE A 180 9.06 -17.19 0.21
CA ILE A 180 9.30 -18.62 -0.05
C ILE A 180 9.37 -18.82 -1.55
N GLY A 181 10.55 -19.20 -2.02
CA GLY A 181 10.79 -19.43 -3.45
C GLY A 181 10.94 -18.17 -4.30
N GLY A 182 10.77 -16.96 -3.75
CA GLY A 182 10.84 -15.70 -4.49
C GLY A 182 12.18 -15.51 -5.23
N ASN A 183 13.27 -15.93 -4.63
CA ASN A 183 14.60 -15.89 -5.25
C ASN A 183 14.78 -16.88 -6.42
N TYR A 184 13.97 -17.94 -6.48
CA TYR A 184 14.03 -18.97 -7.53
C TYR A 184 12.98 -18.79 -8.62
N VAL A 185 11.79 -18.27 -8.24
CA VAL A 185 10.64 -18.19 -9.16
C VAL A 185 10.37 -16.74 -9.59
N GLY A 186 10.94 -15.75 -8.88
CA GLY A 186 10.77 -14.33 -9.20
C GLY A 186 9.33 -13.85 -9.10
N TYR A 187 8.51 -14.50 -8.26
CA TYR A 187 7.10 -14.17 -8.16
C TYR A 187 6.88 -12.89 -7.36
N THR A 188 6.25 -11.92 -7.99
CA THR A 188 5.88 -10.63 -7.39
C THR A 188 4.39 -10.40 -7.51
N ILE A 189 3.81 -9.73 -6.51
CA ILE A 189 2.40 -9.35 -6.50
C ILE A 189 2.34 -7.81 -6.41
N PRO A 190 1.88 -7.13 -7.47
CA PRO A 190 1.60 -5.70 -7.39
C PRO A 190 0.37 -5.47 -6.52
N MET A 191 0.46 -4.51 -5.64
CA MET A 191 -0.60 -4.08 -4.73
C MET A 191 -0.78 -2.58 -4.91
N ASN A 192 -2.01 -2.11 -5.04
CA ASN A 192 -2.33 -0.70 -5.15
C ASN A 192 -3.51 -0.40 -4.22
N ASP A 193 -3.52 0.81 -3.70
CA ASP A 193 -4.63 1.35 -2.93
C ASP A 193 -4.75 2.85 -3.19
N GLN A 194 -5.95 3.40 -3.07
CA GLN A 194 -6.21 4.83 -3.20
C GLN A 194 -7.37 5.24 -2.31
N VAL A 195 -7.27 6.43 -1.76
CA VAL A 195 -8.30 6.99 -0.89
C VAL A 195 -8.45 8.49 -1.12
N TYR A 196 -9.68 8.98 -1.01
CA TYR A 196 -10.02 10.39 -1.07
C TYR A 196 -10.50 10.85 0.30
N PHE A 197 -9.93 11.94 0.81
CA PHE A 197 -10.36 12.58 2.06
C PHE A 197 -10.69 14.05 1.80
N PRO A 198 -11.82 14.56 2.32
CA PRO A 198 -12.03 15.98 2.31
C PRO A 198 -11.08 16.66 3.30
N PRO A 199 -10.53 17.84 2.99
CA PRO A 199 -9.82 18.65 3.96
C PRO A 199 -10.72 18.93 5.18
N ARG A 200 -10.13 19.02 6.37
CA ARG A 200 -10.89 19.14 7.63
C ARG A 200 -10.88 20.53 8.21
N ASN A 201 -9.75 21.20 8.10
CA ASN A 201 -9.56 22.52 8.69
C ASN A 201 -9.88 23.62 7.69
N GLU A 202 -9.56 23.36 6.44
CA GLU A 202 -9.71 24.27 5.34
C GLU A 202 -10.54 23.63 4.23
N ALA A 203 -10.84 24.34 3.25
CA ALA A 203 -11.64 23.86 2.16
C ALA A 203 -10.82 23.37 0.97
N ALA A 204 -9.59 23.87 0.89
CA ALA A 204 -8.53 23.43 0.01
C ALA A 204 -7.22 23.50 0.81
N ILE A 205 -6.28 22.65 0.54
CA ILE A 205 -4.95 22.69 1.15
C ILE A 205 -3.99 23.17 0.08
N GLU A 206 -3.67 24.47 0.15
CA GLU A 206 -2.65 25.02 -0.74
C GLU A 206 -1.28 24.53 -0.29
N CYS A 207 -0.44 24.21 -1.26
CA CYS A 207 0.94 23.85 -1.01
C CYS A 207 1.87 25.04 -1.34
N ASP A 208 2.79 25.35 -0.42
CA ASP A 208 3.77 26.42 -0.57
C ASP A 208 5.18 25.84 -0.63
N ASP A 209 5.90 26.12 -1.70
CA ASP A 209 7.34 25.88 -1.78
C ASP A 209 8.06 27.03 -1.06
N ALA A 210 8.56 26.74 0.14
CA ALA A 210 9.28 27.71 0.97
C ALA A 210 10.55 28.30 0.31
N THR A 211 10.94 27.82 -0.86
CA THR A 211 12.14 28.30 -1.57
C THR A 211 11.85 29.46 -2.51
N ASN A 212 10.58 29.73 -2.86
CA ASN A 212 10.22 30.74 -3.85
C ASN A 212 9.07 31.64 -3.43
N SER A 213 9.29 32.51 -2.46
CA SER A 213 8.34 33.55 -2.07
C SER A 213 8.11 34.65 -3.14
N ALA A 214 8.53 34.48 -4.38
CA ALA A 214 8.46 35.50 -5.43
C ALA A 214 8.23 35.01 -6.85
N GLU A 215 8.08 33.74 -7.12
CA GLU A 215 8.01 33.27 -8.51
C GLU A 215 6.96 32.18 -8.72
N SER A 216 5.93 32.62 -9.38
CA SER A 216 5.49 31.96 -10.60
C SER A 216 4.49 30.81 -10.48
N ALA A 217 3.28 31.17 -10.82
CA ALA A 217 2.15 30.35 -11.27
C ALA A 217 2.48 29.30 -12.37
N ASN A 218 3.67 28.74 -12.41
CA ASN A 218 4.11 27.82 -13.47
C ASN A 218 5.02 26.68 -13.01
N GLU A 219 5.08 26.37 -11.72
CA GLU A 219 5.78 25.16 -11.31
C GLU A 219 4.78 24.02 -11.14
N ALA A 220 5.08 22.91 -11.82
CA ALA A 220 4.20 21.78 -12.06
C ALA A 220 3.98 20.88 -10.81
N TYR A 221 4.55 21.27 -9.70
CA TYR A 221 4.50 20.57 -8.41
C TYR A 221 4.44 21.61 -7.29
N CYS A 222 4.14 21.23 -6.10
CA CYS A 222 4.05 22.09 -4.95
C CYS A 222 5.14 23.15 -4.82
#